data_f107fbd2f7621598333662ac482ece37
#
_entry.id   f107fbd2f7621598333662ac482ece37
#
_cell.length_a   1.000
_cell.length_b   1.000
_cell.length_c   1.000
_cell.angle_alpha   90.00
_cell.angle_beta   90.00
_cell.angle_gamma   90.00
#
_symmetry.space_group_name_H-M   'P 1'
#
loop_
_entity.id
_entity.type
_entity.pdbx_description
1 polymer ?
#
loop_
_entity_poly.entity_id
_entity_poly.type
_entity_poly.pdbx_seq_one_letter_code
_entity_poly.pdbx_strand_id
1 'polypeptide(L)'
;RTYAWMAILGRDGLINTLLGYIGIGPIKMLYTDGAILLGMVYNFLPLMVIPIYTVLIKIDKNLVNAAYDLGANKAQAFRKIILPLSIPGIISGITMVFMPAVSNFVIPSLLGGGKYMLVGNLIEQQFTTIGNWNFGSALSIFMMILILISMAFMSKYEKNGKEGGKQLW
;
A
#
# COMPACT_ATOMS: atom_id res chain seq x y z
N ARG A 1 1.10 -11.82 11.95
CA ARG A 1 0.35 -10.55 11.84
C ARG A 1 -1.04 -10.79 11.21
N THR A 2 -1.15 -11.43 10.05
CA THR A 2 -2.43 -11.67 9.35
C THR A 2 -3.40 -12.54 10.17
N TYR A 3 -2.91 -13.55 10.87
CA TYR A 3 -3.75 -14.37 11.78
C TYR A 3 -4.35 -13.55 12.93
N ALA A 4 -3.64 -12.54 13.43
CA ALA A 4 -4.19 -11.65 14.45
C ALA A 4 -5.40 -10.87 13.91
N TRP A 5 -5.36 -10.43 12.66
CA TRP A 5 -6.49 -9.78 12.01
C TRP A 5 -7.68 -10.75 11.82
N MET A 6 -7.43 -12.03 11.51
CA MET A 6 -8.50 -13.03 11.46
C MET A 6 -9.20 -13.17 12.81
N ALA A 7 -8.44 -13.19 13.91
CA ALA A 7 -9.01 -13.26 15.25
C ALA A 7 -9.77 -11.98 15.63
N ILE A 8 -9.29 -10.80 15.23
CA ILE A 8 -9.93 -9.51 15.53
C ILE A 8 -11.22 -9.31 14.73
N LEU A 9 -11.20 -9.65 13.42
CA LEU A 9 -12.32 -9.47 12.49
C LEU A 9 -13.32 -10.63 12.50
N GLY A 10 -13.01 -11.70 13.19
CA GLY A 10 -13.88 -12.89 13.29
C GLY A 10 -15.25 -12.58 13.88
N ARG A 11 -16.19 -13.51 13.73
CA ARG A 11 -17.55 -13.35 14.24
C ARG A 11 -17.57 -13.19 15.77
N ASP A 12 -16.72 -13.96 16.46
CA ASP A 12 -16.52 -13.90 17.91
C ASP A 12 -15.27 -13.10 18.27
N GLY A 13 -14.82 -12.23 17.33
CA GLY A 13 -13.63 -11.42 17.47
C GLY A 13 -13.85 -10.19 18.33
N LEU A 14 -12.73 -9.53 18.66
CA LEU A 14 -12.69 -8.41 19.58
C LEU A 14 -13.63 -7.26 19.15
N ILE A 15 -13.70 -6.97 17.84
CA ILE A 15 -14.56 -5.88 17.32
C ILE A 15 -16.04 -6.24 17.51
N ASN A 16 -16.45 -7.44 17.15
CA ASN A 16 -17.85 -7.87 17.30
C ASN A 16 -18.26 -7.99 18.77
N THR A 17 -17.35 -8.39 19.65
CA THR A 17 -17.59 -8.36 21.09
C THR A 17 -17.83 -6.95 21.61
N LEU A 18 -17.01 -5.97 21.20
CA LEU A 18 -17.19 -4.56 21.54
C LEU A 18 -18.50 -3.97 20.98
N LEU A 19 -18.85 -4.33 19.73
CA LEU A 19 -20.13 -3.91 19.13
C LEU A 19 -21.33 -4.51 19.86
N GLY A 20 -21.20 -5.73 20.36
CA GLY A 20 -22.23 -6.37 21.19
C GLY A 20 -22.54 -5.60 22.48
N TYR A 21 -21.55 -4.97 23.11
CA TYR A 21 -21.78 -4.10 24.29
C TYR A 21 -22.58 -2.83 23.98
N ILE A 22 -22.56 -2.39 22.71
CA ILE A 22 -23.29 -1.19 22.25
C ILE A 22 -24.68 -1.60 21.69
N GLY A 23 -25.03 -2.90 21.73
CA GLY A 23 -26.30 -3.40 21.22
C GLY A 23 -26.35 -3.60 19.70
N ILE A 24 -25.19 -3.54 19.02
CA ILE A 24 -25.07 -3.80 17.59
C ILE A 24 -24.77 -5.29 17.40
N GLY A 25 -25.60 -5.99 16.62
CA GLY A 25 -25.39 -7.42 16.33
C GLY A 25 -24.07 -7.68 15.59
N PRO A 26 -23.57 -8.93 15.59
CA PRO A 26 -22.29 -9.26 14.97
C PRO A 26 -22.29 -8.96 13.47
N ILE A 27 -21.36 -8.11 13.04
CA ILE A 27 -21.17 -7.73 11.63
C ILE A 27 -20.18 -8.70 11.01
N LYS A 28 -20.49 -9.16 9.80
CA LYS A 28 -19.59 -10.01 9.01
C LYS A 28 -18.49 -9.13 8.39
N MET A 29 -17.37 -9.01 9.08
CA MET A 29 -16.20 -8.27 8.61
C MET A 29 -15.18 -9.17 7.93
N LEU A 30 -14.96 -10.38 8.45
CA LEU A 30 -14.05 -11.36 7.87
C LEU A 30 -14.61 -11.92 6.55
N TYR A 31 -13.71 -12.25 5.61
CA TYR A 31 -14.03 -12.73 4.26
C TYR A 31 -14.79 -11.71 3.41
N THR A 32 -14.37 -10.45 3.52
CA THR A 32 -14.88 -9.32 2.72
C THR A 32 -13.71 -8.60 2.06
N ASP A 33 -14.02 -7.80 1.01
CA ASP A 33 -13.02 -6.92 0.36
C ASP A 33 -12.37 -5.96 1.36
N GLY A 34 -13.16 -5.44 2.30
CA GLY A 34 -12.69 -4.55 3.34
C GLY A 34 -11.64 -5.19 4.26
N ALA A 35 -11.80 -6.48 4.60
CA ALA A 35 -10.81 -7.20 5.39
C ALA A 35 -9.48 -7.37 4.64
N ILE A 36 -9.55 -7.68 3.34
CA ILE A 36 -8.35 -7.81 2.49
C ILE A 36 -7.64 -6.46 2.40
N LEU A 37 -8.36 -5.39 2.07
CA LEU A 37 -7.81 -4.04 1.98
C LEU A 37 -7.16 -3.59 3.28
N LEU A 38 -7.83 -3.79 4.40
CA LEU A 38 -7.30 -3.46 5.73
C LEU A 38 -6.02 -4.23 6.04
N GLY A 39 -6.01 -5.55 5.76
CA GLY A 39 -4.83 -6.39 5.95
C GLY A 39 -3.66 -5.96 5.08
N MET A 40 -3.92 -5.63 3.81
CA MET A 40 -2.90 -5.13 2.88
C MET A 40 -2.35 -3.78 3.31
N VAL A 41 -3.23 -2.81 3.59
CA VAL A 41 -2.83 -1.48 4.05
C VAL A 41 -1.98 -1.58 5.31
N TYR A 42 -2.43 -2.32 6.32
CA TYR A 42 -1.69 -2.50 7.57
C TYR A 42 -0.30 -3.11 7.34
N ASN A 43 -0.21 -4.12 6.48
CA ASN A 43 1.04 -4.84 6.24
C ASN A 43 2.07 -4.00 5.47
N PHE A 44 1.61 -3.20 4.50
CA PHE A 44 2.47 -2.40 3.64
C PHE A 44 2.62 -0.94 4.07
N LEU A 45 1.84 -0.48 5.06
CA LEU A 45 1.90 0.88 5.58
C LEU A 45 3.32 1.32 5.99
N PRO A 46 4.12 0.51 6.72
CA PRO A 46 5.48 0.92 7.08
C PRO A 46 6.37 1.18 5.86
N LEU A 47 6.23 0.35 4.80
CA LEU A 47 6.99 0.51 3.55
C LEU A 47 6.62 1.80 2.81
N MET A 48 5.39 2.27 2.96
CA MET A 48 4.93 3.52 2.36
C MET A 48 5.34 4.74 3.19
N VAL A 49 5.28 4.64 4.52
CA VAL A 49 5.56 5.76 5.43
C VAL A 49 7.04 6.14 5.42
N ILE A 50 7.96 5.17 5.41
CA ILE A 50 9.39 5.43 5.51
C ILE A 50 9.92 6.36 4.42
N PRO A 51 9.68 6.13 3.11
CA PRO A 51 10.17 7.02 2.05
C PRO A 51 9.55 8.42 2.14
N ILE A 52 8.27 8.51 2.44
CA ILE A 52 7.57 9.80 2.59
C ILE A 52 8.17 10.58 3.75
N TYR A 53 8.32 9.94 4.89
CA TYR A 53 8.94 10.56 6.08
C TYR A 53 10.34 11.05 5.80
N THR A 54 11.17 10.24 5.11
CA THR A 54 12.55 10.59 4.76
C THR A 54 12.65 11.85 3.90
N VAL A 55 11.68 12.08 3.03
CA VAL A 55 11.62 13.30 2.22
C VAL A 55 11.09 14.47 3.05
N LEU A 56 10.04 14.24 3.85
CA LEU A 56 9.43 15.30 4.67
C LEU A 56 10.41 15.93 5.67
N ILE A 57 11.27 15.14 6.31
CA ILE A 57 12.25 15.67 7.27
C ILE A 57 13.35 16.51 6.60
N LYS A 58 13.53 16.39 5.29
CA LYS A 58 14.52 17.17 4.52
C LYS A 58 13.95 18.48 3.99
N ILE A 59 12.66 18.72 4.10
CA ILE A 59 12.03 19.98 3.68
C ILE A 59 12.53 21.10 4.61
N ASP A 60 13.07 22.16 4.03
CA ASP A 60 13.48 23.34 4.79
C ASP A 60 12.25 24.01 5.42
N LYS A 61 12.28 24.14 6.74
CA LYS A 61 11.23 24.81 7.51
C LYS A 61 11.07 26.28 7.13
N ASN A 62 12.14 26.92 6.64
CA ASN A 62 12.10 28.31 6.21
C ASN A 62 11.16 28.52 5.01
N LEU A 63 11.03 27.54 4.10
CA LEU A 63 10.07 27.58 3.00
C LEU A 63 8.62 27.67 3.50
N VAL A 64 8.32 26.91 4.56
CA VAL A 64 6.99 26.89 5.15
C VAL A 64 6.72 28.18 5.93
N ASN A 65 7.72 28.68 6.66
CA ASN A 65 7.63 29.95 7.39
C ASN A 65 7.44 31.12 6.43
N ALA A 66 8.23 31.19 5.34
CA ALA A 66 8.06 32.23 4.30
C ALA A 66 6.65 32.24 3.70
N ALA A 67 6.03 31.06 3.53
CA ALA A 67 4.64 31.01 3.06
C ALA A 67 3.67 31.60 4.09
N TYR A 68 3.89 31.36 5.37
CA TYR A 68 3.08 31.97 6.43
C TYR A 68 3.25 33.48 6.50
N ASP A 69 4.46 33.98 6.32
CA ASP A 69 4.77 35.42 6.27
C ASP A 69 4.06 36.09 5.08
N LEU A 70 3.87 35.38 3.97
CA LEU A 70 3.11 35.81 2.80
C LEU A 70 1.57 35.63 2.98
N GLY A 71 1.11 35.30 4.17
CA GLY A 71 -0.31 35.17 4.49
C GLY A 71 -0.94 33.82 4.10
N ALA A 72 -0.16 32.80 3.77
CA ALA A 72 -0.71 31.47 3.51
C ALA A 72 -1.24 30.82 4.81
N ASN A 73 -2.40 30.21 4.73
CA ASN A 73 -2.90 29.36 5.82
C ASN A 73 -2.25 27.96 5.77
N LYS A 74 -2.45 27.17 6.85
CA LYS A 74 -1.87 25.82 6.97
C LYS A 74 -2.21 24.88 5.79
N ALA A 75 -3.46 24.95 5.31
CA ALA A 75 -3.91 24.12 4.18
C ALA A 75 -3.24 24.55 2.86
N GLN A 76 -3.04 25.85 2.67
CA GLN A 76 -2.34 26.39 1.50
C GLN A 76 -0.86 26.04 1.51
N ALA A 77 -0.17 26.18 2.65
CA ALA A 77 1.21 25.79 2.83
C ALA A 77 1.40 24.28 2.58
N PHE A 78 0.51 23.44 3.14
CA PHE A 78 0.53 22.01 2.88
C PHE A 78 0.36 21.67 1.40
N ARG A 79 -0.68 22.22 0.75
CA ARG A 79 -1.03 21.87 -0.64
C ARG A 79 -0.07 22.43 -1.67
N LYS A 80 0.50 23.64 -1.42
CA LYS A 80 1.34 24.34 -2.39
C LYS A 80 2.84 24.09 -2.19
N ILE A 81 3.28 23.71 -0.99
CA ILE A 81 4.70 23.54 -0.66
C ILE A 81 4.98 22.10 -0.23
N ILE A 82 4.37 21.62 0.87
CA ILE A 82 4.73 20.33 1.45
C ILE A 82 4.36 19.18 0.50
N LEU A 83 3.15 19.17 -0.03
CA LEU A 83 2.68 18.09 -0.90
C LEU A 83 3.50 17.97 -2.20
N PRO A 84 3.78 19.04 -2.96
CA PRO A 84 4.63 18.93 -4.15
C PRO A 84 6.06 18.49 -3.83
N LEU A 85 6.65 18.97 -2.75
CA LEU A 85 7.98 18.56 -2.31
C LEU A 85 8.03 17.12 -1.79
N SER A 86 6.91 16.56 -1.35
CA SER A 86 6.82 15.16 -0.91
C SER A 86 6.58 14.17 -2.04
N ILE A 87 6.22 14.61 -3.25
CA ILE A 87 5.95 13.72 -4.41
C ILE A 87 7.07 12.71 -4.65
N PRO A 88 8.37 13.04 -4.63
CA PRO A 88 9.43 12.04 -4.81
C PRO A 88 9.39 10.91 -3.77
N GLY A 89 9.07 11.26 -2.52
CA GLY A 89 8.90 10.28 -1.44
C GLY A 89 7.67 9.40 -1.63
N ILE A 90 6.58 9.98 -2.14
CA ILE A 90 5.35 9.24 -2.45
C ILE A 90 5.62 8.24 -3.59
N ILE A 91 6.29 8.66 -4.66
CA ILE A 91 6.63 7.78 -5.79
C ILE A 91 7.55 6.65 -5.32
N SER A 92 8.58 6.94 -4.54
CA SER A 92 9.46 5.92 -3.97
C SER A 92 8.69 4.94 -3.07
N GLY A 93 7.75 5.43 -2.25
CA GLY A 93 6.90 4.60 -1.41
C GLY A 93 5.98 3.68 -2.22
N ILE A 94 5.33 4.20 -3.25
CA ILE A 94 4.50 3.41 -4.18
C ILE A 94 5.35 2.32 -4.84
N THR A 95 6.54 2.65 -5.32
CA THR A 95 7.45 1.69 -5.95
C THR A 95 7.84 0.56 -4.99
N MET A 96 8.16 0.89 -3.73
CA MET A 96 8.51 -0.12 -2.71
C MET A 96 7.35 -1.02 -2.33
N VAL A 97 6.12 -0.49 -2.30
CA VAL A 97 4.92 -1.25 -1.92
C VAL A 97 4.39 -2.06 -3.08
N PHE A 98 4.52 -1.59 -4.31
CA PHE A 98 3.88 -2.18 -5.49
C PHE A 98 4.28 -3.63 -5.71
N MET A 99 5.58 -3.94 -5.69
CA MET A 99 6.09 -5.29 -5.96
C MET A 99 5.55 -6.33 -4.97
N PRO A 100 5.72 -6.15 -3.63
CA PRO A 100 5.20 -7.13 -2.67
C PRO A 100 3.67 -7.13 -2.59
N ALA A 101 2.98 -6.03 -2.92
CA ALA A 101 1.52 -6.01 -2.90
C ALA A 101 0.92 -6.82 -4.04
N VAL A 102 1.46 -6.70 -5.26
CA VAL A 102 0.97 -7.43 -6.45
C VAL A 102 1.21 -8.92 -6.33
N SER A 103 2.34 -9.33 -5.77
CA SER A 103 2.69 -10.75 -5.58
C SER A 103 2.10 -11.37 -4.31
N ASN A 104 1.40 -10.59 -3.49
CA ASN A 104 0.83 -11.08 -2.23
C ASN A 104 -0.37 -12.00 -2.48
N PHE A 105 -0.28 -13.23 -2.01
CA PHE A 105 -1.36 -14.23 -2.04
C PHE A 105 -1.84 -14.59 -0.63
N VAL A 106 -1.01 -14.40 0.38
CA VAL A 106 -1.29 -14.83 1.77
C VAL A 106 -2.45 -14.06 2.39
N ILE A 107 -2.45 -12.72 2.24
CA ILE A 107 -3.48 -11.88 2.84
C ILE A 107 -4.85 -12.16 2.21
N PRO A 108 -5.00 -12.19 0.87
CA PRO A 108 -6.27 -12.53 0.25
C PRO A 108 -6.74 -13.96 0.55
N SER A 109 -5.86 -14.93 0.64
CA SER A 109 -6.22 -16.31 1.00
C SER A 109 -6.79 -16.38 2.41
N LEU A 110 -6.14 -15.72 3.37
CA LEU A 110 -6.54 -15.78 4.79
C LEU A 110 -7.74 -14.88 5.10
N LEU A 111 -7.70 -13.62 4.71
CA LEU A 111 -8.74 -12.63 5.05
C LEU A 111 -9.91 -12.64 4.05
N GLY A 112 -9.69 -13.08 2.82
CA GLY A 112 -10.73 -13.23 1.80
C GLY A 112 -11.43 -14.57 1.80
N GLY A 113 -10.90 -15.57 2.54
CA GLY A 113 -11.53 -16.90 2.66
C GLY A 113 -11.64 -17.64 1.33
N GLY A 114 -10.70 -17.47 0.42
CA GLY A 114 -10.67 -18.10 -0.89
C GLY A 114 -11.71 -17.61 -1.91
N LYS A 115 -12.51 -16.60 -1.56
CA LYS A 115 -13.53 -16.02 -2.46
C LYS A 115 -12.95 -15.04 -3.47
N TYR A 116 -11.82 -14.43 -3.12
CA TYR A 116 -11.17 -13.41 -3.91
C TYR A 116 -9.87 -13.97 -4.48
N MET A 117 -9.85 -14.18 -5.78
CA MET A 117 -8.70 -14.73 -6.48
C MET A 117 -7.90 -13.59 -7.13
N LEU A 118 -6.90 -13.11 -6.41
CA LEU A 118 -5.91 -12.21 -6.99
C LEU A 118 -4.91 -13.01 -7.83
N VAL A 119 -4.14 -12.33 -8.65
CA VAL A 119 -3.19 -13.01 -9.56
C VAL A 119 -2.15 -13.84 -8.78
N GLY A 120 -1.69 -13.32 -7.64
CA GLY A 120 -0.80 -14.08 -6.74
C GLY A 120 -1.42 -15.38 -6.24
N ASN A 121 -2.72 -15.36 -5.90
CA ASN A 121 -3.46 -16.57 -5.49
C ASN A 121 -3.61 -17.56 -6.64
N LEU A 122 -3.88 -17.06 -7.85
CA LEU A 122 -4.00 -17.92 -9.03
C LEU A 122 -2.68 -18.65 -9.32
N ILE A 123 -1.56 -17.94 -9.26
CA ILE A 123 -0.22 -18.51 -9.45
C ILE A 123 0.06 -19.56 -8.36
N GLU A 124 -0.16 -19.22 -7.11
CA GLU A 124 0.05 -20.14 -5.99
C GLU A 124 -0.79 -21.40 -6.14
N GLN A 125 -2.07 -21.27 -6.51
CA GLN A 125 -2.98 -22.39 -6.71
C GLN A 125 -2.52 -23.34 -7.84
N GLN A 126 -1.94 -22.80 -8.94
CA GLN A 126 -1.42 -23.63 -10.04
C GLN A 126 -0.28 -24.53 -9.57
N PHE A 127 0.61 -24.02 -8.68
CA PHE A 127 1.74 -24.80 -8.18
C PHE A 127 1.37 -25.76 -7.05
N THR A 128 0.52 -25.33 -6.12
CA THR A 128 0.26 -26.08 -4.87
C THR A 128 -0.95 -26.99 -4.95
N THR A 129 -2.03 -26.56 -5.60
CA THR A 129 -3.31 -27.29 -5.59
C THR A 129 -3.56 -28.03 -6.88
N ILE A 130 -3.35 -27.40 -8.03
CA ILE A 130 -3.66 -27.98 -9.35
C ILE A 130 -2.47 -28.79 -9.88
N GLY A 131 -1.23 -28.44 -9.50
CA GLY A 131 -0.02 -29.10 -9.97
C GLY A 131 0.32 -28.79 -11.44
N ASN A 132 -0.30 -27.76 -12.04
CA ASN A 132 -0.01 -27.35 -13.41
C ASN A 132 1.17 -26.37 -13.46
N TRP A 133 2.36 -26.91 -13.34
CA TRP A 133 3.63 -26.17 -13.32
C TRP A 133 3.86 -25.34 -14.58
N ASN A 134 3.44 -25.85 -15.74
CA ASN A 134 3.63 -25.16 -17.02
C ASN A 134 2.80 -23.85 -17.06
N PHE A 135 1.55 -23.92 -16.68
CA PHE A 135 0.68 -22.75 -16.67
C PHE A 135 1.06 -21.78 -15.54
N GLY A 136 1.40 -22.30 -14.34
CA GLY A 136 1.90 -21.50 -13.23
C GLY A 136 3.15 -20.71 -13.59
N SER A 137 4.11 -21.35 -14.26
CA SER A 137 5.34 -20.71 -14.73
C SER A 137 5.07 -19.63 -15.78
N ALA A 138 4.18 -19.89 -16.75
CA ALA A 138 3.80 -18.91 -17.76
C ALA A 138 3.16 -17.66 -17.14
N LEU A 139 2.23 -17.83 -16.19
CA LEU A 139 1.63 -16.72 -15.44
C LEU A 139 2.66 -15.94 -14.63
N SER A 140 3.60 -16.63 -13.98
CA SER A 140 4.67 -15.99 -13.19
C SER A 140 5.58 -15.15 -14.07
N ILE A 141 5.96 -15.64 -15.25
CA ILE A 141 6.77 -14.89 -16.22
C ILE A 141 6.01 -13.67 -16.73
N PHE A 142 4.73 -13.84 -17.09
CA PHE A 142 3.89 -12.72 -17.52
C PHE A 142 3.79 -11.63 -16.45
N MET A 143 3.55 -12.02 -15.20
CA MET A 143 3.50 -11.10 -14.06
C MET A 143 4.85 -10.41 -13.82
N MET A 144 5.95 -11.15 -13.93
CA MET A 144 7.30 -10.59 -13.81
C MET A 144 7.54 -9.49 -14.85
N ILE A 145 7.17 -9.72 -16.10
CA ILE A 145 7.29 -8.73 -17.18
C ILE A 145 6.46 -7.49 -16.87
N LEU A 146 5.19 -7.65 -16.44
CA LEU A 146 4.32 -6.52 -16.07
C LEU A 146 4.91 -5.71 -14.91
N ILE A 147 5.44 -6.37 -13.89
CA ILE A 147 6.07 -5.71 -12.75
C ILE A 147 7.31 -4.94 -13.21
N LEU A 148 8.17 -5.52 -14.03
CA LEU A 148 9.38 -4.88 -14.54
C LEU A 148 9.05 -3.64 -15.39
N ILE A 149 8.04 -3.72 -16.27
CA ILE A 149 7.57 -2.60 -17.07
C ILE A 149 7.06 -1.48 -16.14
N SER A 150 6.22 -1.82 -15.16
CA SER A 150 5.67 -0.86 -14.19
C SER A 150 6.79 -0.19 -13.38
N MET A 151 7.78 -0.96 -12.93
CA MET A 151 8.95 -0.42 -12.21
C MET A 151 9.81 0.50 -13.10
N ALA A 152 9.99 0.16 -14.37
CA ALA A 152 10.74 1.01 -15.31
C ALA A 152 10.05 2.37 -15.48
N PHE A 153 8.71 2.39 -15.61
CA PHE A 153 7.94 3.63 -15.64
C PHE A 153 8.09 4.43 -14.34
N MET A 154 7.92 3.81 -13.19
CA MET A 154 8.04 4.47 -11.88
C MET A 154 9.44 5.03 -11.64
N SER A 155 10.49 4.28 -11.97
CA SER A 155 11.89 4.70 -11.87
C SER A 155 12.21 5.94 -12.72
N LYS A 156 11.61 6.05 -13.91
CA LYS A 156 11.75 7.23 -14.76
C LYS A 156 11.16 8.49 -14.10
N TYR A 157 9.99 8.37 -13.46
CA TYR A 157 9.39 9.48 -12.72
C TYR A 157 10.16 9.84 -11.46
N GLU A 158 10.75 8.88 -10.77
CA GLU A 158 11.60 9.13 -9.60
C GLU A 158 12.86 9.91 -9.95
N LYS A 159 13.52 9.58 -11.08
CA LYS A 159 14.71 10.34 -11.57
C LYS A 159 14.35 11.78 -11.92
N ASN A 160 13.28 11.99 -12.67
CA ASN A 160 12.83 13.33 -13.05
C ASN A 160 12.48 14.20 -11.82
N GLY A 161 11.90 13.61 -10.78
CA GLY A 161 11.61 14.31 -9.52
C GLY A 161 12.86 14.72 -8.74
N LYS A 162 13.94 13.94 -8.83
CA LYS A 162 15.24 14.27 -8.19
C LYS A 162 16.03 15.34 -8.97
N GLU A 163 15.88 15.40 -10.28
CA GLU A 163 16.55 16.41 -11.10
C GLU A 163 15.86 17.77 -11.02
N GLY A 164 14.53 17.82 -10.92
CA GLY A 164 13.78 19.06 -10.70
C GLY A 164 14.13 19.79 -9.39
N GLY A 165 14.56 19.06 -8.37
CA GLY A 165 15.05 19.62 -7.10
C GLY A 165 16.48 20.16 -7.16
N LYS A 166 17.30 19.74 -8.13
CA LYS A 166 18.70 20.21 -8.28
C LYS A 166 18.85 21.48 -9.11
N GLN A 167 17.85 21.90 -9.84
CA GLN A 167 17.91 23.11 -10.70
C GLN A 167 17.49 24.41 -9.97
N LEU A 168 17.19 24.35 -8.69
CA LEU A 168 16.77 25.50 -7.89
C LEU A 168 17.85 26.03 -6.93
N TRP A 169 19.11 25.57 -7.09
CA TRP A 169 20.29 26.07 -6.36
C TRP A 169 21.41 26.50 -7.29
#